data_96f0c1bbc32cc146b44b5b91042fdbab
#
_entry.id   96f0c1bbc32cc146b44b5b91042fdbab
#
_cell.length_a   1.000
_cell.length_b   1.000
_cell.length_c   1.000
_cell.angle_alpha   90.00
_cell.angle_beta   90.00
_cell.angle_gamma   90.00
#
_symmetry.space_group_name_H-M   'P 1'
#
loop_
_entity.id
_entity.type
_entity.pdbx_description
1 polymer ?
#
loop_
_entity_poly.entity_id
_entity_poly.type
_entity_poly.pdbx_seq_one_letter_code
_entity_poly.pdbx_strand_id
1 'polypeptide(L)'
;MIRLYFIQLACLVPTLVPAQRMSRAYTPHGAIFYNSRWQGVASADKASYYRVLAVDDNGRKMFYDYFITGQLQAEKHYISLSRQNDRNTVLDGVCRTFHKSGRVESVMQYRSGKADGRALSFFPSGNIGMKLSYRNGVLDGPCYTYNENGHLEY
;
A
#
# COMPACT_ATOMS: atom_id res chain seq x y z
N MET A 1 -13.66 -15.39 43.58
CA MET A 1 -13.45 -16.22 42.39
C MET A 1 -13.84 -15.37 41.18
N ILE A 2 -12.85 -14.63 40.63
CA ILE A 2 -13.06 -13.67 39.53
C ILE A 2 -12.68 -14.41 38.26
N ARG A 3 -13.66 -14.64 37.38
CA ARG A 3 -13.43 -15.21 36.04
C ARG A 3 -12.97 -14.07 35.13
N LEU A 4 -11.68 -14.07 34.77
CA LEU A 4 -11.16 -13.27 33.65
C LEU A 4 -11.66 -13.89 32.35
N TYR A 5 -12.50 -13.15 31.62
CA TYR A 5 -12.78 -13.45 30.21
C TYR A 5 -11.62 -12.89 29.37
N PHE A 6 -10.74 -13.77 28.92
CA PHE A 6 -9.82 -13.43 27.83
C PHE A 6 -10.64 -13.32 26.53
N ILE A 7 -10.88 -12.10 26.11
CA ILE A 7 -11.32 -11.83 24.74
C ILE A 7 -10.05 -11.92 23.89
N GLN A 8 -9.83 -13.10 23.30
CA GLN A 8 -8.85 -13.23 22.20
C GLN A 8 -9.38 -12.45 20.99
N LEU A 9 -8.93 -11.21 20.86
CA LEU A 9 -9.04 -10.50 19.59
C LEU A 9 -8.07 -11.20 18.63
N ALA A 10 -8.60 -12.10 17.81
CA ALA A 10 -7.86 -12.73 16.74
C ALA A 10 -7.43 -11.63 15.76
N CYS A 11 -6.15 -11.26 15.84
CA CYS A 11 -5.47 -10.47 14.83
C CYS A 11 -5.55 -11.30 13.53
N LEU A 12 -6.51 -11.01 12.67
CA LEU A 12 -6.58 -11.53 11.31
C LEU A 12 -5.45 -10.88 10.50
N VAL A 13 -4.22 -11.35 10.74
CA VAL A 13 -3.17 -11.26 9.73
C VAL A 13 -3.72 -12.04 8.55
N PRO A 14 -3.89 -11.45 7.36
CA PRO A 14 -4.30 -12.24 6.21
C PRO A 14 -3.21 -13.28 5.98
N THR A 15 -3.47 -14.52 6.37
CA THR A 15 -2.64 -15.66 6.01
C THR A 15 -2.46 -15.62 4.51
N LEU A 16 -1.21 -15.70 4.05
CA LEU A 16 -0.86 -15.87 2.65
C LEU A 16 -1.70 -17.05 2.09
N VAL A 17 -2.78 -16.72 1.43
CA VAL A 17 -3.53 -17.71 0.64
C VAL A 17 -2.64 -18.00 -0.55
N PRO A 18 -2.23 -19.26 -0.79
CA PRO A 18 -1.45 -19.60 -1.96
C PRO A 18 -2.21 -19.15 -3.20
N ALA A 19 -1.46 -18.69 -4.21
CA ALA A 19 -1.98 -18.14 -5.46
C ALA A 19 -2.81 -19.16 -6.26
N GLN A 20 -3.95 -19.56 -5.70
CA GLN A 20 -5.00 -20.23 -6.44
C GLN A 20 -5.74 -19.14 -7.22
N ARG A 21 -5.97 -19.38 -8.50
CA ARG A 21 -6.84 -18.62 -9.38
C ARG A 21 -8.08 -18.18 -8.62
N MET A 22 -8.05 -16.98 -8.04
CA MET A 22 -9.25 -16.37 -7.53
C MET A 22 -10.10 -16.06 -8.76
N SER A 23 -11.14 -16.87 -8.94
CA SER A 23 -12.21 -16.54 -9.87
C SER A 23 -12.67 -15.12 -9.54
N ARG A 24 -13.07 -14.36 -10.54
CA ARG A 24 -13.60 -12.98 -10.52
C ARG A 24 -14.66 -12.67 -9.42
N ALA A 25 -14.91 -13.58 -8.50
CA ALA A 25 -16.09 -13.61 -7.65
C ALA A 25 -15.90 -13.15 -6.20
N TYR A 26 -14.69 -12.88 -5.72
CA TYR A 26 -14.51 -12.49 -4.33
C TYR A 26 -13.83 -11.12 -4.20
N THR A 27 -14.63 -10.07 -4.35
CA THR A 27 -14.25 -8.75 -3.87
C THR A 27 -14.90 -8.52 -2.50
N PRO A 28 -14.15 -8.03 -1.50
CA PRO A 28 -14.69 -7.77 -0.18
C PRO A 28 -15.88 -6.81 -0.24
N HIS A 29 -16.89 -7.07 0.59
CA HIS A 29 -18.04 -6.16 0.71
C HIS A 29 -17.53 -4.75 1.11
N GLY A 30 -18.00 -3.72 0.40
CA GLY A 30 -17.57 -2.33 0.64
C GLY A 30 -16.27 -1.91 -0.05
N ALA A 31 -15.67 -2.76 -0.89
CA ALA A 31 -14.52 -2.38 -1.69
C ALA A 31 -14.83 -1.20 -2.61
N ILE A 32 -13.82 -0.34 -2.82
CA ILE A 32 -13.89 0.76 -3.79
C ILE A 32 -13.13 0.32 -5.03
N PHE A 33 -13.75 0.47 -6.19
CA PHE A 33 -13.19 0.03 -7.46
C PHE A 33 -12.58 1.17 -8.25
N TYR A 34 -11.42 0.93 -8.87
CA TYR A 34 -10.71 1.88 -9.71
C TYR A 34 -10.31 1.24 -11.03
N ASN A 35 -10.38 2.03 -12.11
CA ASN A 35 -9.84 1.63 -13.41
C ASN A 35 -8.29 1.75 -13.45
N SER A 36 -7.67 1.45 -14.60
CA SER A 36 -6.22 1.54 -14.79
C SER A 36 -5.63 2.95 -14.62
N ARG A 37 -6.47 4.00 -14.63
CA ARG A 37 -6.08 5.39 -14.40
C ARG A 37 -6.36 5.87 -12.98
N TRP A 38 -6.73 4.97 -12.08
CA TRP A 38 -7.11 5.27 -10.69
C TRP A 38 -8.32 6.19 -10.56
N GLN A 39 -9.23 6.11 -11.52
CA GLN A 39 -10.55 6.76 -11.47
C GLN A 39 -11.57 5.76 -10.93
N GLY A 40 -12.44 6.21 -10.04
CA GLY A 40 -13.50 5.39 -9.46
C GLY A 40 -14.46 4.84 -10.50
N VAL A 41 -14.80 3.58 -10.39
CA VAL A 41 -15.77 2.88 -11.24
C VAL A 41 -16.81 2.16 -10.38
N ALA A 42 -17.99 1.94 -10.94
CA ALA A 42 -19.13 1.43 -10.18
C ALA A 42 -19.03 -0.07 -9.84
N SER A 43 -18.25 -0.84 -10.59
CA SER A 43 -18.27 -2.30 -10.50
C SER A 43 -16.94 -2.94 -10.86
N ALA A 44 -16.73 -4.18 -10.38
CA ALA A 44 -15.50 -4.94 -10.52
C ALA A 44 -15.16 -5.31 -11.99
N ASP A 45 -16.16 -5.45 -12.86
CA ASP A 45 -15.96 -5.76 -14.29
C ASP A 45 -15.24 -4.63 -15.05
N LYS A 46 -15.36 -3.38 -14.56
CA LYS A 46 -14.70 -2.19 -15.10
C LYS A 46 -13.41 -1.83 -14.37
N ALA A 47 -13.07 -2.57 -13.32
CA ALA A 47 -11.95 -2.26 -12.46
C ALA A 47 -10.65 -2.96 -12.88
N SER A 48 -9.53 -2.27 -12.66
CA SER A 48 -8.18 -2.83 -12.67
C SER A 48 -7.67 -3.06 -11.24
N TYR A 49 -8.21 -2.29 -10.29
CA TYR A 49 -7.83 -2.33 -8.88
C TYR A 49 -9.08 -2.26 -7.99
N TYR A 50 -8.94 -2.79 -6.78
CA TYR A 50 -9.91 -2.52 -5.72
C TYR A 50 -9.20 -2.13 -4.43
N ARG A 51 -9.86 -1.31 -3.62
CA ARG A 51 -9.37 -0.77 -2.34
C ARG A 51 -10.23 -1.26 -1.19
N VAL A 52 -9.57 -1.70 -0.13
CA VAL A 52 -10.19 -2.07 1.14
C VAL A 52 -9.74 -1.08 2.20
N LEU A 53 -10.68 -0.46 2.90
CA LEU A 53 -10.40 0.48 3.98
C LEU A 53 -10.15 -0.26 5.28
N ALA A 54 -9.21 0.23 6.08
CA ALA A 54 -8.85 -0.32 7.37
C ALA A 54 -8.43 0.78 8.34
N VAL A 55 -8.14 0.39 9.57
CA VAL A 55 -7.44 1.17 10.57
C VAL A 55 -6.28 0.35 11.11
N ASP A 56 -5.18 1.00 11.45
CA ASP A 56 -4.05 0.34 12.09
C ASP A 56 -4.26 0.18 13.61
N ASP A 57 -3.33 -0.47 14.30
CA ASP A 57 -3.40 -0.72 15.75
C ASP A 57 -3.45 0.56 16.59
N ASN A 58 -3.08 1.71 16.03
CA ASN A 58 -3.16 3.02 16.66
C ASN A 58 -4.43 3.80 16.27
N GLY A 59 -5.37 3.17 15.54
CA GLY A 59 -6.61 3.78 15.07
C GLY A 59 -6.44 4.73 13.89
N ARG A 60 -5.28 4.79 13.24
CA ARG A 60 -5.05 5.64 12.06
C ARG A 60 -5.67 5.01 10.83
N LYS A 61 -6.29 5.83 10.00
CA LYS A 61 -6.92 5.40 8.75
C LYS A 61 -5.87 4.92 7.77
N MET A 62 -6.10 3.76 7.20
CA MET A 62 -5.28 3.19 6.14
C MET A 62 -6.14 2.44 5.12
N PHE A 63 -5.56 2.08 4.01
CA PHE A 63 -6.17 1.22 3.02
C PHE A 63 -5.15 0.27 2.40
N TYR A 64 -5.70 -0.81 1.88
CA TYR A 64 -5.00 -1.77 1.04
C TYR A 64 -5.54 -1.68 -0.38
N ASP A 65 -4.66 -1.50 -1.35
CA ASP A 65 -4.97 -1.61 -2.76
C ASP A 65 -4.57 -2.98 -3.27
N TYR A 66 -5.42 -3.56 -4.07
CA TYR A 66 -5.21 -4.85 -4.70
C TYR A 66 -5.39 -4.73 -6.22
N PHE A 67 -4.60 -5.47 -6.96
CA PHE A 67 -4.95 -5.76 -8.35
C PHE A 67 -6.29 -6.50 -8.38
N ILE A 68 -7.06 -6.34 -9.46
CA ILE A 68 -8.36 -7.04 -9.58
C ILE A 68 -8.21 -8.58 -9.54
N THR A 69 -7.00 -9.07 -9.73
CA THR A 69 -6.62 -10.48 -9.58
C THR A 69 -6.43 -10.93 -8.12
N GLY A 70 -6.51 -10.00 -7.16
CA GLY A 70 -6.43 -10.27 -5.72
C GLY A 70 -5.04 -10.11 -5.10
N GLN A 71 -4.00 -9.81 -5.87
CA GLN A 71 -2.66 -9.58 -5.34
C GLN A 71 -2.56 -8.19 -4.72
N LEU A 72 -1.93 -8.09 -3.54
CA LEU A 72 -1.68 -6.82 -2.87
C LEU A 72 -0.77 -5.94 -3.72
N GLN A 73 -1.18 -4.69 -3.96
CA GLN A 73 -0.46 -3.69 -4.72
C GLN A 73 0.13 -2.60 -3.84
N ALA A 74 -0.64 -2.16 -2.81
CA ALA A 74 -0.16 -1.12 -1.88
C ALA A 74 -0.86 -1.19 -0.53
N GLU A 75 -0.18 -0.67 0.48
CA GLU A 75 -0.75 -0.29 1.76
C GLU A 75 -0.38 1.16 2.06
N LYS A 76 -1.35 1.99 2.41
CA LYS A 76 -1.13 3.43 2.56
C LYS A 76 -1.97 4.01 3.69
N HIS A 77 -1.36 4.92 4.48
CA HIS A 77 -2.08 5.74 5.45
C HIS A 77 -2.58 7.02 4.79
N TYR A 78 -3.73 7.53 5.26
CA TYR A 78 -4.37 8.71 4.68
C TYR A 78 -5.15 9.52 5.72
N ILE A 79 -5.37 10.79 5.43
CA ILE A 79 -6.27 11.67 6.18
C ILE A 79 -7.57 11.98 5.42
N SER A 80 -7.51 12.06 4.10
CA SER A 80 -8.67 12.26 3.22
C SER A 80 -8.62 11.31 2.04
N LEU A 81 -9.76 10.69 1.73
CA LEU A 81 -9.91 9.70 0.67
C LEU A 81 -10.84 10.21 -0.42
N SER A 82 -10.40 10.11 -1.68
CA SER A 82 -11.26 10.33 -2.83
C SER A 82 -11.67 9.00 -3.47
N ARG A 83 -12.98 8.79 -3.60
CA ARG A 83 -13.54 7.61 -4.29
C ARG A 83 -13.62 7.77 -5.79
N GLN A 84 -13.61 9.03 -6.28
CA GLN A 84 -13.76 9.36 -7.70
C GLN A 84 -12.42 9.38 -8.43
N ASN A 85 -11.37 9.90 -7.78
CA ASN A 85 -10.04 10.01 -8.36
C ASN A 85 -8.99 9.92 -7.27
N ASP A 86 -8.18 8.88 -7.30
CA ASP A 86 -7.16 8.63 -6.26
C ASP A 86 -6.13 9.76 -6.12
N ARG A 87 -5.90 10.54 -7.18
CA ARG A 87 -5.00 11.71 -7.12
C ARG A 87 -5.42 12.76 -6.09
N ASN A 88 -6.71 12.76 -5.71
CA ASN A 88 -7.25 13.66 -4.69
C ASN A 88 -7.23 13.04 -3.29
N THR A 89 -6.72 11.83 -3.13
CA THR A 89 -6.49 11.20 -1.83
C THR A 89 -5.27 11.84 -1.17
N VAL A 90 -5.43 12.30 0.07
CA VAL A 90 -4.36 12.94 0.84
C VAL A 90 -3.71 11.90 1.74
N LEU A 91 -2.52 11.44 1.35
CA LEU A 91 -1.73 10.48 2.09
C LEU A 91 -1.08 11.13 3.33
N ASP A 92 -0.95 10.36 4.42
CA ASP A 92 -0.30 10.81 5.66
C ASP A 92 0.23 9.62 6.45
N GLY A 93 1.54 9.51 6.59
CA GLY A 93 2.22 8.39 7.22
C GLY A 93 2.99 7.53 6.22
N VAL A 94 3.27 6.30 6.60
CA VAL A 94 4.04 5.35 5.78
C VAL A 94 3.14 4.76 4.69
N CYS A 95 3.65 4.76 3.47
CA CYS A 95 3.05 4.13 2.31
C CYS A 95 4.02 3.09 1.75
N ARG A 96 3.50 1.90 1.41
CA ARG A 96 4.27 0.82 0.79
C ARG A 96 3.60 0.39 -0.50
N THR A 97 4.41 0.07 -1.49
CA THR A 97 3.97 -0.65 -2.70
C THR A 97 4.65 -2.02 -2.77
N PHE A 98 4.06 -2.91 -3.53
CA PHE A 98 4.52 -4.30 -3.61
C PHE A 98 4.66 -4.75 -5.06
N HIS A 99 5.73 -5.44 -5.36
CA HIS A 99 5.89 -6.21 -6.59
C HIS A 99 4.80 -7.29 -6.68
N LYS A 100 4.51 -7.76 -7.88
CA LYS A 100 3.56 -8.88 -8.08
C LYS A 100 3.97 -10.16 -7.35
N SER A 101 5.25 -10.29 -6.99
CA SER A 101 5.75 -11.38 -6.15
C SER A 101 5.36 -11.26 -4.67
N GLY A 102 4.77 -10.13 -4.25
CA GLY A 102 4.44 -9.81 -2.87
C GLY A 102 5.59 -9.19 -2.06
N ARG A 103 6.78 -9.06 -2.64
CA ARG A 103 7.90 -8.34 -2.00
C ARG A 103 7.67 -6.84 -2.06
N VAL A 104 8.17 -6.13 -1.06
CA VAL A 104 8.11 -4.65 -1.03
C VAL A 104 8.85 -4.09 -2.25
N GLU A 105 8.19 -3.20 -2.99
CA GLU A 105 8.73 -2.46 -4.12
C GLU A 105 9.20 -1.07 -3.69
N SER A 106 8.40 -0.38 -2.84
CA SER A 106 8.79 0.92 -2.31
C SER A 106 8.23 1.17 -0.90
N VAL A 107 8.93 2.03 -0.17
CA VAL A 107 8.47 2.59 1.10
C VAL A 107 8.68 4.10 1.04
N MET A 108 7.66 4.89 1.33
CA MET A 108 7.73 6.35 1.35
C MET A 108 6.91 6.91 2.51
N GLN A 109 7.40 7.99 3.10
CA GLN A 109 6.67 8.73 4.13
C GLN A 109 5.99 9.95 3.52
N TYR A 110 4.75 10.18 3.98
CA TYR A 110 3.94 11.35 3.61
C TYR A 110 3.52 12.13 4.84
N ARG A 111 3.39 13.43 4.67
CA ARG A 111 2.77 14.34 5.64
C ARG A 111 1.84 15.28 4.90
N SER A 112 0.54 15.21 5.24
CA SER A 112 -0.51 16.06 4.64
C SER A 112 -0.45 16.08 3.10
N GLY A 113 -0.29 14.90 2.48
CA GLY A 113 -0.26 14.73 1.02
C GLY A 113 1.09 14.98 0.35
N LYS A 114 2.10 15.44 1.08
CA LYS A 114 3.44 15.69 0.54
C LYS A 114 4.42 14.62 1.00
N ALA A 115 5.33 14.19 0.13
CA ALA A 115 6.45 13.34 0.53
C ALA A 115 7.28 14.09 1.59
N ASP A 116 7.49 13.46 2.75
CA ASP A 116 8.22 14.07 3.88
C ASP A 116 8.90 12.96 4.69
N GLY A 117 10.19 12.80 4.53
CA GLY A 117 11.00 11.76 5.12
C GLY A 117 11.71 10.88 4.09
N ARG A 118 12.09 9.68 4.50
CA ARG A 118 12.83 8.73 3.66
C ARG A 118 11.92 8.06 2.62
N ALA A 119 12.49 7.88 1.42
CA ALA A 119 11.92 7.06 0.37
C ALA A 119 12.94 6.00 -0.06
N LEU A 120 12.48 4.77 -0.14
CA LEU A 120 13.26 3.60 -0.55
C LEU A 120 12.55 2.90 -1.70
N SER A 121 13.30 2.43 -2.68
CA SER A 121 12.79 1.45 -3.64
C SER A 121 13.65 0.18 -3.61
N PHE A 122 13.04 -0.93 -4.01
CA PHE A 122 13.66 -2.24 -3.98
C PHE A 122 13.44 -2.94 -5.32
N PHE A 123 14.46 -3.63 -5.77
CA PHE A 123 14.35 -4.57 -6.88
C PHE A 123 13.49 -5.78 -6.52
N PRO A 124 12.97 -6.52 -7.50
CA PRO A 124 12.27 -7.79 -7.23
C PRO A 124 13.10 -8.82 -6.46
N SER A 125 14.43 -8.74 -6.53
CA SER A 125 15.37 -9.51 -5.71
C SER A 125 15.26 -9.20 -4.22
N GLY A 126 14.80 -7.98 -3.86
CA GLY A 126 14.75 -7.45 -2.50
C GLY A 126 15.93 -6.52 -2.17
N ASN A 127 16.91 -6.40 -3.07
CA ASN A 127 17.99 -5.46 -2.91
C ASN A 127 17.49 -4.02 -3.10
N ILE A 128 18.11 -3.06 -2.39
CA ILE A 128 17.76 -1.66 -2.50
C ILE A 128 18.17 -1.16 -3.89
N GLY A 129 17.23 -0.52 -4.60
CA GLY A 129 17.50 0.16 -5.87
C GLY A 129 17.74 1.66 -5.69
N MET A 130 17.03 2.30 -4.74
CA MET A 130 17.14 3.74 -4.55
C MET A 130 16.91 4.15 -3.10
N LYS A 131 17.65 5.16 -2.64
CA LYS A 131 17.45 5.85 -1.35
C LYS A 131 17.35 7.34 -1.60
N LEU A 132 16.27 7.95 -1.15
CA LEU A 132 15.99 9.38 -1.25
C LEU A 132 15.53 9.91 0.10
N SER A 133 15.59 11.23 0.26
CA SER A 133 14.96 11.96 1.35
C SER A 133 14.15 13.11 0.80
N TYR A 134 12.98 13.36 1.38
CA TYR A 134 12.09 14.44 0.99
C TYR A 134 11.75 15.32 2.18
N ARG A 135 11.53 16.62 1.91
CA ARG A 135 10.99 17.59 2.85
C ARG A 135 9.92 18.42 2.14
N ASN A 136 8.68 18.37 2.66
CA ASN A 136 7.54 19.11 2.08
C ASN A 136 7.31 18.85 0.57
N GLY A 137 7.58 17.65 0.08
CA GLY A 137 7.41 17.26 -1.32
C GLY A 137 8.60 17.55 -2.22
N VAL A 138 9.67 18.14 -1.69
CA VAL A 138 10.91 18.46 -2.43
C VAL A 138 12.00 17.50 -2.00
N LEU A 139 12.85 17.05 -2.94
CA LEU A 139 14.02 16.25 -2.65
C LEU A 139 14.97 17.04 -1.73
N ASP A 140 15.31 16.46 -0.58
CA ASP A 140 16.13 17.10 0.47
C ASP A 140 17.26 16.15 0.89
N GLY A 141 18.44 16.36 0.34
CA GLY A 141 19.61 15.56 0.61
C GLY A 141 20.08 14.71 -0.57
N PRO A 142 21.07 13.84 -0.34
CA PRO A 142 21.65 13.03 -1.40
C PRO A 142 20.66 11.98 -1.93
N CYS A 143 20.78 11.70 -3.22
CA CYS A 143 20.13 10.62 -3.92
C CYS A 143 21.15 9.49 -4.12
N TYR A 144 20.80 8.28 -3.74
CA TYR A 144 21.63 7.11 -3.97
C TYR A 144 20.87 6.11 -4.84
N THR A 145 21.51 5.67 -5.92
CA THR A 145 21.02 4.58 -6.76
C THR A 145 21.97 3.40 -6.72
N TYR A 146 21.41 2.21 -6.79
CA TYR A 146 22.14 0.95 -6.72
C TYR A 146 21.70 0.04 -7.87
N ASN A 147 22.61 -0.78 -8.38
CA ASN A 147 22.24 -1.85 -9.29
C ASN A 147 21.66 -3.08 -8.52
N GLU A 148 21.17 -4.06 -9.25
CA GLU A 148 20.59 -5.28 -8.65
C GLU A 148 21.56 -6.08 -7.77
N ASN A 149 22.87 -5.94 -7.98
CA ASN A 149 23.91 -6.57 -7.16
C ASN A 149 24.23 -5.78 -5.88
N GLY A 150 23.59 -4.63 -5.67
CA GLY A 150 23.77 -3.77 -4.50
C GLY A 150 24.96 -2.83 -4.61
N HIS A 151 25.62 -2.72 -5.77
CA HIS A 151 26.69 -1.74 -5.98
C HIS A 151 26.11 -0.35 -6.18
N LEU A 152 26.69 0.65 -5.51
CA LEU A 152 26.34 2.05 -5.66
C LEU A 152 26.70 2.52 -7.07
N GLU A 153 25.74 3.14 -7.77
CA GLU A 153 25.94 3.70 -9.11
C GLU A 153 26.00 5.24 -9.09
N TYR A 154 25.25 5.86 -8.14
CA TYR A 154 25.19 7.31 -7.99
C TYR A 154 24.83 7.67 -6.54
#